data_4feb5dde9ddf538e5cf3ac44627b46f4
#
_entry.id   4feb5dde9ddf538e5cf3ac44627b46f4
#
_cell.length_a   1.000
_cell.length_b   1.000
_cell.length_c   1.000
_cell.angle_alpha   90.00
_cell.angle_beta   90.00
_cell.angle_gamma   90.00
#
_symmetry.space_group_name_H-M   'P 1'
#
loop_
_entity.id
_entity.type
_entity.pdbx_description
1 polymer ?
#
loop_
_entity_poly.entity_id
_entity_poly.type
_entity_poly.pdbx_seq_one_letter_code
_entity_poly.pdbx_strand_id
1 'polypeptide(L)'
;KPNDVVEPKLFDIINLDYPGLEKVKSFYEAGEHYYAAHALLEYYRNRTNVTNPNINLINPTISVKDQRIADQALEYRFYVRGFYESIDENKVETYYSFFDNNTKKIDWTAHQDTETDQEFRYQRHRHQWMLPQAKAYRISKDEKYIQSWIETYSDWLATYPYEPGTQFPPAGGSENDKDYEWKGLQVAERVLSQIDIMAYFIHSPNFTP
;
A
#
# COMPACT_ATOMS: atom_id res chain seq x y z
N LYS A 1 -19.51 17.10 12.17
CA LYS A 1 -18.42 17.14 11.21
C LYS A 1 -17.45 16.03 11.58
N PRO A 2 -17.05 15.17 10.66
CA PRO A 2 -15.98 14.22 10.91
C PRO A 2 -14.73 15.00 11.29
N ASN A 3 -14.00 14.49 12.30
CA ASN A 3 -12.71 15.07 12.72
C ASN A 3 -11.56 14.62 11.79
N ASP A 4 -11.87 14.21 10.57
CA ASP A 4 -10.86 13.73 9.63
C ASP A 4 -10.07 14.93 9.10
N VAL A 5 -8.86 15.02 9.58
CA VAL A 5 -7.92 16.06 9.16
C VAL A 5 -7.34 15.64 7.81
N VAL A 6 -7.92 16.17 6.74
CA VAL A 6 -7.31 16.06 5.41
C VAL A 6 -6.14 17.04 5.36
N GLU A 7 -4.95 16.55 5.07
CA GLU A 7 -3.75 17.37 4.91
C GLU A 7 -3.88 18.28 3.69
N PRO A 8 -3.99 19.61 3.86
CA PRO A 8 -4.21 20.54 2.73
C PRO A 8 -3.13 20.47 1.64
N LYS A 9 -1.89 20.12 2.02
CA LYS A 9 -0.76 19.98 1.08
C LYS A 9 -0.99 18.93 -0.01
N LEU A 10 -1.96 18.00 0.18
CA LEU A 10 -2.37 17.09 -0.89
C LEU A 10 -2.77 17.86 -2.15
N PHE A 11 -3.46 18.98 -2.00
CA PHE A 11 -3.98 19.74 -3.13
C PHE A 11 -2.93 20.64 -3.81
N ASP A 12 -1.81 20.94 -3.13
CA ASP A 12 -0.71 21.72 -3.67
C ASP A 12 0.04 21.00 -4.81
N ILE A 13 -0.03 19.66 -4.82
CA ILE A 13 0.62 18.83 -5.85
C ILE A 13 -0.30 18.44 -7.00
N ILE A 14 -1.59 18.80 -6.94
CA ILE A 14 -2.59 18.45 -7.94
C ILE A 14 -2.90 19.69 -8.78
N ASN A 15 -2.86 19.55 -10.11
CA ASN A 15 -3.36 20.60 -10.99
C ASN A 15 -4.89 20.63 -10.93
N LEU A 16 -5.43 21.50 -10.07
CA LEU A 16 -6.89 21.65 -9.87
C LEU A 16 -7.62 22.28 -11.07
N ASP A 17 -6.89 22.81 -12.07
CA ASP A 17 -7.46 23.28 -13.34
C ASP A 17 -7.62 22.15 -14.37
N TYR A 18 -7.26 20.92 -14.00
CA TYR A 18 -7.46 19.78 -14.89
C TYR A 18 -8.97 19.49 -15.07
N PRO A 19 -9.45 19.27 -16.32
CA PRO A 19 -10.85 19.01 -16.62
C PRO A 19 -11.44 17.88 -15.76
N GLY A 20 -12.59 18.13 -15.12
CA GLY A 20 -13.27 17.21 -14.22
C GLY A 20 -12.94 17.41 -12.73
N LEU A 21 -12.01 18.32 -12.40
CA LEU A 21 -11.67 18.67 -11.01
C LEU A 21 -12.32 19.98 -10.52
N GLU A 22 -13.26 20.55 -11.27
CA GLU A 22 -13.91 21.83 -10.95
C GLU A 22 -14.56 21.80 -9.56
N LYS A 23 -15.18 20.68 -9.20
CA LYS A 23 -15.81 20.50 -7.88
C LYS A 23 -14.78 20.40 -6.76
N VAL A 24 -13.65 19.72 -7.01
CA VAL A 24 -12.52 19.63 -6.07
C VAL A 24 -11.97 21.01 -5.79
N LYS A 25 -11.69 21.77 -6.87
CA LYS A 25 -11.18 23.14 -6.81
C LYS A 25 -12.11 24.06 -6.00
N SER A 26 -13.41 24.00 -6.29
CA SER A 26 -14.40 24.84 -5.60
C SER A 26 -14.41 24.61 -4.08
N PHE A 27 -14.37 23.35 -3.63
CA PHE A 27 -14.30 23.03 -2.19
C PHE A 27 -12.95 23.45 -1.59
N TYR A 28 -11.85 23.22 -2.30
CA TYR A 28 -10.52 23.60 -1.82
C TYR A 28 -10.40 25.12 -1.62
N GLU A 29 -10.82 25.93 -2.60
CA GLU A 29 -10.82 27.39 -2.53
C GLU A 29 -11.75 27.95 -1.44
N ALA A 30 -12.80 27.21 -1.10
CA ALA A 30 -13.69 27.53 0.03
C ALA A 30 -13.12 27.12 1.41
N GLY A 31 -11.95 26.48 1.47
CA GLY A 31 -11.34 25.94 2.68
C GLY A 31 -12.04 24.66 3.22
N GLU A 32 -12.88 24.03 2.39
CA GLU A 32 -13.63 22.83 2.74
C GLU A 32 -12.84 21.57 2.34
N HIS A 33 -11.65 21.35 2.91
CA HIS A 33 -10.69 20.35 2.50
C HIS A 33 -11.25 18.91 2.58
N TYR A 34 -12.07 18.60 3.56
CA TYR A 34 -12.77 17.33 3.66
C TYR A 34 -13.63 17.04 2.41
N TYR A 35 -14.46 18.01 2.01
CA TYR A 35 -15.30 17.85 0.83
C TYR A 35 -14.50 17.85 -0.47
N ALA A 36 -13.38 18.58 -0.52
CA ALA A 36 -12.45 18.52 -1.64
C ALA A 36 -11.86 17.11 -1.81
N ALA A 37 -11.43 16.47 -0.72
CA ALA A 37 -10.89 15.12 -0.77
C ALA A 37 -11.94 14.08 -1.21
N HIS A 38 -13.18 14.18 -0.70
CA HIS A 38 -14.29 13.34 -1.15
C HIS A 38 -14.61 13.54 -2.63
N ALA A 39 -14.62 14.79 -3.10
CA ALA A 39 -14.85 15.09 -4.51
C ALA A 39 -13.71 14.52 -5.40
N LEU A 40 -12.47 14.55 -4.92
CA LEU A 40 -11.32 13.97 -5.60
C LEU A 40 -11.45 12.44 -5.70
N LEU A 41 -11.86 11.79 -4.61
CA LEU A 41 -12.11 10.34 -4.62
C LEU A 41 -13.23 9.97 -5.61
N GLU A 42 -14.32 10.72 -5.64
CA GLU A 42 -15.39 10.51 -6.62
C GLU A 42 -14.92 10.73 -8.06
N TYR A 43 -14.06 11.71 -8.30
CA TYR A 43 -13.42 11.87 -9.62
C TYR A 43 -12.66 10.61 -10.02
N TYR A 44 -11.84 10.05 -9.15
CA TYR A 44 -11.08 8.82 -9.44
C TYR A 44 -11.98 7.61 -9.63
N ARG A 45 -13.08 7.49 -8.87
CA ARG A 45 -14.07 6.41 -9.02
C ARG A 45 -14.78 6.41 -10.37
N ASN A 46 -15.06 7.59 -10.89
CA ASN A 46 -15.81 7.79 -12.12
C ASN A 46 -14.94 7.95 -13.37
N ARG A 47 -13.62 8.03 -13.19
CA ARG A 47 -12.69 8.22 -14.29
C ARG A 47 -12.60 6.95 -15.16
N THR A 48 -12.86 7.11 -16.46
CA THR A 48 -12.85 6.00 -17.45
C THR A 48 -11.75 6.11 -18.48
N ASN A 49 -11.08 7.27 -18.56
CA ASN A 49 -10.10 7.59 -19.59
C ASN A 49 -8.66 7.19 -19.27
N VAL A 50 -8.42 6.67 -18.07
CA VAL A 50 -7.10 6.19 -17.65
C VAL A 50 -7.20 4.72 -17.26
N THR A 51 -6.43 3.90 -17.93
CA THR A 51 -6.33 2.46 -17.66
C THR A 51 -4.90 2.12 -17.29
N ASN A 52 -4.73 1.32 -16.25
CA ASN A 52 -3.46 0.68 -15.99
C ASN A 52 -3.41 -0.63 -16.78
N PRO A 53 -2.49 -0.80 -17.74
CA PRO A 53 -2.43 -1.99 -18.58
C PRO A 53 -2.05 -3.26 -17.79
N ASN A 54 -1.50 -3.11 -16.58
CA ASN A 54 -1.03 -4.23 -15.76
C ASN A 54 -2.14 -4.85 -14.90
N ILE A 55 -3.32 -4.19 -14.80
CA ILE A 55 -4.43 -4.68 -13.98
C ILE A 55 -5.72 -4.79 -14.79
N ASN A 56 -6.49 -5.84 -14.54
CA ASN A 56 -7.80 -6.02 -15.16
C ASN A 56 -8.90 -5.81 -14.12
N LEU A 57 -9.52 -4.64 -14.18
CA LEU A 57 -10.61 -4.27 -13.26
C LEU A 57 -11.99 -4.72 -13.74
N ILE A 58 -12.13 -5.06 -15.03
CA ILE A 58 -13.41 -5.46 -15.65
C ILE A 58 -13.66 -6.95 -15.41
N ASN A 59 -12.68 -7.78 -15.72
CA ASN A 59 -12.72 -9.22 -15.52
C ASN A 59 -11.56 -9.66 -14.62
N PRO A 60 -11.59 -9.30 -13.32
CA PRO A 60 -10.49 -9.61 -12.42
C PRO A 60 -10.37 -11.11 -12.20
N THR A 61 -9.14 -11.58 -12.13
CA THR A 61 -8.82 -12.98 -11.78
C THR A 61 -7.86 -13.00 -10.60
N ILE A 62 -7.89 -14.09 -9.86
CA ILE A 62 -6.93 -14.35 -8.79
C ILE A 62 -6.41 -15.78 -8.93
N SER A 63 -5.10 -15.94 -8.77
CA SER A 63 -4.50 -17.27 -8.72
C SER A 63 -4.78 -17.94 -7.36
N VAL A 64 -4.71 -19.27 -7.31
CA VAL A 64 -4.80 -20.02 -6.04
C VAL A 64 -3.71 -19.57 -5.06
N LYS A 65 -2.52 -19.24 -5.57
CA LYS A 65 -1.42 -18.69 -4.78
C LYS A 65 -1.79 -17.33 -4.19
N ASP A 66 -2.25 -16.39 -5.03
CA ASP A 66 -2.64 -15.06 -4.56
C ASP A 66 -3.78 -15.13 -3.52
N GLN A 67 -4.75 -16.04 -3.71
CA GLN A 67 -5.82 -16.23 -2.73
C GLN A 67 -5.27 -16.68 -1.37
N ARG A 68 -4.32 -17.65 -1.36
CA ARG A 68 -3.67 -18.06 -0.10
C ARG A 68 -2.92 -16.92 0.56
N ILE A 69 -2.17 -16.13 -0.22
CA ILE A 69 -1.43 -14.98 0.30
C ILE A 69 -2.40 -13.97 0.94
N ALA A 70 -3.52 -13.69 0.27
CA ALA A 70 -4.55 -12.79 0.80
C ALA A 70 -5.15 -13.29 2.12
N ASP A 71 -5.45 -14.60 2.20
CA ASP A 71 -6.05 -15.20 3.40
C ASP A 71 -5.06 -15.27 4.57
N GLN A 72 -3.80 -15.58 4.31
CA GLN A 72 -2.75 -15.58 5.35
C GLN A 72 -2.49 -14.17 5.90
N ALA A 73 -2.58 -13.15 5.06
CA ALA A 73 -2.39 -11.76 5.47
C ALA A 73 -3.47 -11.27 6.46
N LEU A 74 -4.69 -11.86 6.46
CA LEU A 74 -5.73 -11.58 7.45
C LEU A 74 -5.31 -11.96 8.89
N GLU A 75 -4.31 -12.84 9.02
CA GLU A 75 -3.76 -13.30 10.28
C GLU A 75 -2.34 -12.75 10.51
N TYR A 76 -1.99 -11.67 9.84
CA TYR A 76 -0.65 -11.03 9.90
C TYR A 76 0.50 -11.97 9.53
N ARG A 77 0.21 -12.96 8.68
CA ARG A 77 1.19 -13.86 8.10
C ARG A 77 1.47 -13.43 6.68
N PHE A 78 2.60 -12.74 6.49
CA PHE A 78 2.90 -12.09 5.23
C PHE A 78 3.86 -12.91 4.38
N TYR A 79 3.58 -12.96 3.08
CA TYR A 79 4.45 -13.55 2.07
C TYR A 79 5.48 -12.50 1.62
N VAL A 80 6.50 -12.31 2.46
CA VAL A 80 7.62 -11.43 2.12
C VAL A 80 8.63 -12.23 1.33
N ARG A 81 8.70 -11.97 0.04
CA ARG A 81 9.47 -12.73 -0.93
C ARG A 81 10.97 -12.45 -0.78
N GLY A 82 11.77 -13.45 -0.43
CA GLY A 82 13.22 -13.38 -0.45
C GLY A 82 13.80 -13.48 -1.87
N PHE A 83 15.09 -13.22 -2.03
CA PHE A 83 15.78 -13.27 -3.32
C PHE A 83 15.64 -14.63 -4.01
N TYR A 84 15.88 -15.71 -3.30
CA TYR A 84 15.82 -17.07 -3.86
C TYR A 84 14.42 -17.47 -4.29
N GLU A 85 13.38 -17.02 -3.60
CA GLU A 85 12.00 -17.27 -3.99
C GLU A 85 11.59 -16.48 -5.23
N SER A 86 12.35 -15.42 -5.56
CA SER A 86 12.09 -14.62 -6.74
C SER A 86 12.56 -15.27 -8.04
N ILE A 87 13.52 -16.20 -7.94
CA ILE A 87 14.17 -16.84 -9.10
C ILE A 87 13.83 -18.33 -9.24
N ASP A 88 13.18 -18.94 -8.23
CA ASP A 88 12.77 -20.35 -8.26
C ASP A 88 11.25 -20.47 -8.08
N GLU A 89 10.53 -20.64 -9.19
CA GLU A 89 9.07 -20.78 -9.23
C GLU A 89 8.57 -22.05 -8.53
N ASN A 90 9.42 -23.04 -8.29
CA ASN A 90 9.07 -24.29 -7.62
C ASN A 90 9.20 -24.21 -6.10
N LYS A 91 9.75 -23.12 -5.58
CA LYS A 91 9.93 -22.95 -4.14
C LYS A 91 8.59 -22.73 -3.45
N VAL A 92 8.38 -23.47 -2.38
CA VAL A 92 7.17 -23.35 -1.55
C VAL A 92 7.14 -21.96 -0.91
N GLU A 93 5.94 -21.36 -0.90
CA GLU A 93 5.74 -20.06 -0.28
C GLU A 93 6.03 -20.11 1.22
N THR A 94 6.88 -19.19 1.68
CA THR A 94 7.15 -19.04 3.11
C THR A 94 6.36 -17.85 3.65
N TYR A 95 5.56 -18.07 4.68
CA TYR A 95 4.78 -17.05 5.37
C TYR A 95 5.43 -16.70 6.69
N TYR A 96 5.68 -15.43 6.91
CA TYR A 96 6.29 -14.92 8.13
C TYR A 96 5.22 -14.27 9.01
N SER A 97 5.14 -14.66 10.28
CA SER A 97 4.25 -14.03 11.24
C SER A 97 4.86 -12.74 11.77
N PHE A 98 4.17 -11.64 11.54
CA PHE A 98 4.55 -10.33 12.05
C PHE A 98 3.74 -9.89 13.27
N PHE A 99 2.83 -10.73 13.76
CA PHE A 99 2.02 -10.40 14.92
C PHE A 99 2.71 -10.83 16.22
N ASP A 100 3.00 -9.87 17.08
CA ASP A 100 3.48 -10.14 18.43
C ASP A 100 2.30 -10.39 19.39
N ASN A 101 2.17 -11.63 19.84
CA ASN A 101 1.10 -12.04 20.74
C ASN A 101 1.16 -11.41 22.13
N ASN A 102 2.32 -10.91 22.56
CA ASN A 102 2.48 -10.27 23.86
C ASN A 102 2.00 -8.83 23.83
N THR A 103 2.41 -8.07 22.81
CA THR A 103 2.04 -6.65 22.66
C THR A 103 0.72 -6.45 21.92
N LYS A 104 0.20 -7.49 21.22
CA LYS A 104 -0.97 -7.43 20.34
C LYS A 104 -0.82 -6.41 19.21
N LYS A 105 0.39 -6.27 18.68
CA LYS A 105 0.75 -5.33 17.61
C LYS A 105 1.52 -6.04 16.51
N ILE A 106 1.61 -5.37 15.36
CA ILE A 106 2.50 -5.80 14.28
C ILE A 106 3.93 -5.44 14.67
N ASP A 107 4.82 -6.43 14.63
CA ASP A 107 6.25 -6.24 14.82
C ASP A 107 6.95 -6.23 13.46
N TRP A 108 7.18 -5.05 12.92
CA TRP A 108 7.85 -4.88 11.63
C TRP A 108 9.32 -5.27 11.66
N THR A 109 9.90 -5.50 12.84
CA THR A 109 11.28 -5.97 13.00
C THR A 109 11.38 -7.49 13.14
N ALA A 110 10.23 -8.18 13.20
CA ALA A 110 10.20 -9.64 13.28
C ALA A 110 11.07 -10.29 12.19
N HIS A 111 11.76 -11.33 12.55
CA HIS A 111 12.64 -12.13 11.68
C HIS A 111 13.89 -11.41 11.15
N GLN A 112 14.18 -10.18 11.55
CA GLN A 112 15.38 -9.47 11.09
C GLN A 112 16.68 -10.15 11.50
N ASP A 113 16.73 -10.70 12.71
CA ASP A 113 17.92 -11.32 13.28
C ASP A 113 18.10 -12.78 12.84
N THR A 114 17.01 -13.41 12.38
CA THR A 114 17.00 -14.83 11.98
C THR A 114 17.06 -15.01 10.47
N GLU A 115 16.53 -14.04 9.72
CA GLU A 115 16.57 -14.07 8.27
C GLU A 115 17.84 -13.39 7.76
N THR A 116 18.69 -14.17 7.10
CA THR A 116 19.98 -13.71 6.59
C THR A 116 19.88 -13.11 5.19
N ASP A 117 18.75 -13.35 4.49
CA ASP A 117 18.53 -12.79 3.17
C ASP A 117 18.21 -11.30 3.27
N GLN A 118 19.13 -10.47 2.80
CA GLN A 118 18.97 -9.03 2.80
C GLN A 118 17.78 -8.56 1.96
N GLU A 119 17.43 -9.30 0.91
CA GLU A 119 16.27 -9.00 0.08
C GLU A 119 14.95 -9.12 0.86
N PHE A 120 14.85 -9.99 1.85
CA PHE A 120 13.72 -10.05 2.77
C PHE A 120 13.44 -8.70 3.46
N ARG A 121 14.52 -8.02 3.90
CA ARG A 121 14.42 -6.71 4.54
C ARG A 121 13.90 -5.63 3.59
N TYR A 122 14.27 -5.71 2.31
CA TYR A 122 13.80 -4.78 1.28
C TYR A 122 12.34 -5.06 0.88
N GLN A 123 12.01 -6.31 0.63
CA GLN A 123 10.71 -6.72 0.08
C GLN A 123 9.55 -6.38 1.01
N ARG A 124 9.73 -6.45 2.33
CA ARG A 124 8.66 -6.07 3.26
C ARG A 124 8.23 -4.61 3.13
N HIS A 125 9.13 -3.71 2.67
CA HIS A 125 8.86 -2.29 2.46
C HIS A 125 8.35 -1.94 1.06
N ARG A 126 8.32 -2.91 0.13
CA ARG A 126 7.81 -2.71 -1.24
C ARG A 126 6.32 -2.92 -1.37
N HIS A 127 5.68 -3.55 -0.40
CA HIS A 127 4.23 -3.81 -0.31
C HIS A 127 3.61 -4.65 -1.42
N GLN A 128 4.40 -5.30 -2.28
CA GLN A 128 3.90 -6.19 -3.33
C GLN A 128 3.06 -7.33 -2.76
N TRP A 129 3.38 -7.80 -1.56
CA TRP A 129 2.67 -8.85 -0.84
C TRP A 129 1.28 -8.44 -0.33
N MET A 130 0.94 -7.14 -0.37
CA MET A 130 -0.42 -6.64 -0.06
C MET A 130 -1.35 -6.71 -1.27
N LEU A 131 -0.83 -6.75 -2.51
CA LEU A 131 -1.63 -6.76 -3.74
C LEU A 131 -2.63 -7.93 -3.83
N PRO A 132 -2.30 -9.15 -3.40
CA PRO A 132 -3.27 -10.25 -3.38
C PRO A 132 -4.55 -9.98 -2.60
N GLN A 133 -4.50 -9.23 -1.47
CA GLN A 133 -5.69 -8.84 -0.72
C GLN A 133 -6.62 -7.95 -1.56
N ALA A 134 -6.06 -7.02 -2.33
CA ALA A 134 -6.82 -6.14 -3.22
C ALA A 134 -7.50 -6.93 -4.36
N LYS A 135 -6.80 -7.91 -4.93
CA LYS A 135 -7.39 -8.82 -5.93
C LYS A 135 -8.52 -9.66 -5.33
N ALA A 136 -8.31 -10.24 -4.12
CA ALA A 136 -9.32 -11.03 -3.43
C ALA A 136 -10.58 -10.20 -3.14
N TYR A 137 -10.42 -8.97 -2.65
CA TYR A 137 -11.53 -8.03 -2.48
C TYR A 137 -12.27 -7.78 -3.80
N ARG A 138 -11.55 -7.48 -4.88
CA ARG A 138 -12.17 -7.12 -6.14
C ARG A 138 -13.12 -8.19 -6.67
N ILE A 139 -12.80 -9.47 -6.42
CA ILE A 139 -13.58 -10.62 -6.84
C ILE A 139 -14.72 -10.91 -5.85
N SER A 140 -14.40 -11.03 -4.56
CA SER A 140 -15.34 -11.46 -3.51
C SER A 140 -16.24 -10.34 -3.01
N LYS A 141 -15.79 -9.08 -3.08
CA LYS A 141 -16.38 -7.92 -2.42
C LYS A 141 -16.41 -8.03 -0.89
N ASP A 142 -15.58 -8.92 -0.33
CA ASP A 142 -15.50 -9.09 1.12
C ASP A 142 -14.60 -7.99 1.71
N GLU A 143 -15.21 -7.13 2.49
CA GLU A 143 -14.57 -5.94 3.08
C GLU A 143 -13.45 -6.28 4.09
N LYS A 144 -13.35 -7.53 4.56
CA LYS A 144 -12.26 -7.96 5.44
C LYS A 144 -10.87 -7.72 4.85
N TYR A 145 -10.73 -7.85 3.52
CA TYR A 145 -9.44 -7.67 2.85
C TYR A 145 -8.99 -6.22 2.84
N ILE A 146 -9.91 -5.28 2.57
CA ILE A 146 -9.56 -3.86 2.63
C ILE A 146 -9.35 -3.40 4.07
N GLN A 147 -10.16 -3.89 5.02
CA GLN A 147 -9.98 -3.56 6.44
C GLN A 147 -8.59 -4.00 6.94
N SER A 148 -8.18 -5.23 6.60
CA SER A 148 -6.84 -5.73 6.92
C SER A 148 -5.73 -4.89 6.25
N TRP A 149 -5.92 -4.49 4.98
CA TRP A 149 -4.97 -3.63 4.31
C TRP A 149 -4.89 -2.25 4.96
N ILE A 150 -6.01 -1.62 5.29
CA ILE A 150 -6.04 -0.30 5.96
C ILE A 150 -5.27 -0.38 7.28
N GLU A 151 -5.57 -1.39 8.11
CA GLU A 151 -4.91 -1.60 9.39
C GLU A 151 -3.39 -1.76 9.22
N THR A 152 -2.99 -2.69 8.36
CA THR A 152 -1.58 -3.02 8.13
C THR A 152 -0.80 -1.85 7.53
N TYR A 153 -1.39 -1.17 6.53
CA TYR A 153 -0.72 -0.05 5.87
C TYR A 153 -0.64 1.19 6.78
N SER A 154 -1.69 1.46 7.54
CA SER A 154 -1.69 2.57 8.52
C SER A 154 -0.68 2.34 9.65
N ASP A 155 -0.58 1.10 10.15
CA ASP A 155 0.42 0.73 11.14
C ASP A 155 1.85 0.89 10.60
N TRP A 156 2.08 0.48 9.33
CA TRP A 156 3.36 0.68 8.67
C TRP A 156 3.72 2.17 8.56
N LEU A 157 2.79 3.03 8.12
CA LEU A 157 3.00 4.47 8.02
C LEU A 157 3.28 5.13 9.38
N ALA A 158 2.63 4.65 10.43
CA ALA A 158 2.85 5.14 11.79
C ALA A 158 4.21 4.70 12.35
N THR A 159 4.68 3.50 11.97
CA THR A 159 5.97 2.95 12.41
C THR A 159 7.14 3.61 11.68
N TYR A 160 6.96 3.94 10.41
CA TYR A 160 8.01 4.52 9.55
C TYR A 160 7.57 5.88 8.98
N PRO A 161 7.42 6.91 9.83
CA PRO A 161 7.06 8.22 9.34
C PRO A 161 8.16 8.79 8.45
N TYR A 162 7.76 9.45 7.36
CA TYR A 162 8.70 10.19 6.52
C TYR A 162 9.06 11.51 7.19
N GLU A 163 10.34 11.71 7.43
CA GLU A 163 10.86 12.99 7.95
C GLU A 163 11.49 13.79 6.79
N PRO A 164 10.90 14.95 6.42
CA PRO A 164 11.46 15.80 5.38
C PRO A 164 12.90 16.23 5.72
N GLY A 165 13.81 16.08 4.76
CA GLY A 165 15.23 16.40 4.94
C GLY A 165 16.11 15.23 5.35
N THR A 166 15.55 14.05 5.59
CA THR A 166 16.34 12.83 5.75
C THR A 166 17.16 12.59 4.47
N GLN A 167 18.47 12.58 4.62
CA GLN A 167 19.36 12.20 3.51
C GLN A 167 19.38 10.69 3.41
N PHE A 168 18.89 10.16 2.30
CA PHE A 168 19.05 8.75 2.00
C PHE A 168 20.53 8.49 1.68
N PRO A 169 21.12 7.40 2.20
CA PRO A 169 22.47 7.04 1.84
C PRO A 169 22.56 6.86 0.32
N PRO A 170 23.70 7.24 -0.29
CA PRO A 170 23.92 7.03 -1.70
C PRO A 170 23.83 5.55 -2.05
N ALA A 171 23.46 5.25 -3.29
CA ALA A 171 23.45 3.87 -3.79
C ALA A 171 24.80 3.19 -3.49
N GLY A 172 24.76 2.11 -2.72
CA GLY A 172 25.98 1.44 -2.20
C GLY A 172 26.30 1.76 -0.74
N GLY A 173 25.38 2.38 0.00
CA GLY A 173 25.50 2.62 1.44
C GLY A 173 25.88 1.34 2.21
N SER A 174 26.55 1.53 3.34
CA SER A 174 27.12 0.45 4.15
C SER A 174 26.04 -0.51 4.68
N GLU A 175 26.48 -1.71 5.12
CA GLU A 175 25.63 -2.72 5.80
C GLU A 175 24.87 -2.19 7.03
N ASN A 176 25.24 -1.01 7.53
CA ASN A 176 24.60 -0.30 8.63
C ASN A 176 23.45 0.61 8.21
N ASP A 177 23.03 0.53 6.96
CA ASP A 177 21.92 1.29 6.40
C ASP A 177 20.60 0.83 7.04
N LYS A 178 20.19 1.53 8.09
CA LYS A 178 18.95 1.22 8.84
C LYS A 178 17.69 1.73 8.17
N ASP A 179 17.82 2.59 7.16
CA ASP A 179 16.72 3.29 6.49
C ASP A 179 16.27 2.54 5.22
N TYR A 180 16.01 1.23 5.36
CA TYR A 180 15.57 0.40 4.25
C TYR A 180 14.20 0.82 3.70
N GLU A 181 13.34 1.33 4.56
CA GLU A 181 11.96 1.69 4.25
C GLU A 181 11.87 2.86 3.25
N TRP A 182 12.77 3.83 3.35
CA TRP A 182 12.78 5.05 2.50
C TRP A 182 13.84 5.04 1.41
N LYS A 183 14.55 3.95 1.21
CA LYS A 183 15.51 3.82 0.10
C LYS A 183 14.78 3.89 -1.24
N GLY A 184 15.37 4.60 -2.21
CA GLY A 184 14.70 4.96 -3.46
C GLY A 184 14.02 3.81 -4.21
N LEU A 185 14.65 2.63 -4.29
CA LEU A 185 14.05 1.46 -4.94
C LEU A 185 12.80 0.97 -4.18
N GLN A 186 12.87 0.89 -2.85
CA GLN A 186 11.71 0.47 -2.04
C GLN A 186 10.56 1.46 -2.16
N VAL A 187 10.85 2.77 -2.20
CA VAL A 187 9.85 3.81 -2.42
C VAL A 187 9.18 3.64 -3.79
N ALA A 188 9.97 3.48 -4.85
CA ALA A 188 9.45 3.30 -6.20
C ALA A 188 8.53 2.08 -6.30
N GLU A 189 8.98 0.91 -5.83
CA GLU A 189 8.21 -0.33 -5.85
C GLU A 189 6.95 -0.24 -4.99
N ARG A 190 7.04 0.40 -3.83
CA ARG A 190 5.87 0.63 -2.94
C ARG A 190 4.83 1.53 -3.60
N VAL A 191 5.24 2.63 -4.23
CA VAL A 191 4.32 3.53 -4.93
C VAL A 191 3.60 2.79 -6.04
N LEU A 192 4.31 2.03 -6.88
CA LEU A 192 3.70 1.22 -7.93
C LEU A 192 2.71 0.20 -7.36
N SER A 193 3.11 -0.52 -6.30
CA SER A 193 2.24 -1.50 -5.64
C SER A 193 0.98 -0.85 -5.06
N GLN A 194 1.11 0.28 -4.38
CA GLN A 194 -0.03 0.96 -3.74
C GLN A 194 -0.99 1.56 -4.78
N ILE A 195 -0.50 2.06 -5.92
CA ILE A 195 -1.36 2.53 -7.02
C ILE A 195 -2.27 1.39 -7.51
N ASP A 196 -1.72 0.19 -7.72
CA ASP A 196 -2.48 -0.97 -8.17
C ASP A 196 -3.46 -1.44 -7.08
N ILE A 197 -3.03 -1.51 -5.83
CA ILE A 197 -3.86 -1.88 -4.67
C ILE A 197 -5.06 -0.93 -4.55
N MET A 198 -4.81 0.37 -4.56
CA MET A 198 -5.86 1.39 -4.46
C MET A 198 -6.85 1.30 -5.62
N ALA A 199 -6.38 1.01 -6.85
CA ALA A 199 -7.25 0.83 -8.00
C ALA A 199 -8.22 -0.36 -7.84
N TYR A 200 -7.80 -1.46 -7.21
CA TYR A 200 -8.68 -2.58 -6.89
C TYR A 200 -9.69 -2.23 -5.79
N PHE A 201 -9.30 -1.45 -4.77
CA PHE A 201 -10.13 -1.08 -3.63
C PHE A 201 -11.03 0.14 -3.86
N ILE A 202 -10.83 0.92 -4.93
CA ILE A 202 -11.40 2.25 -5.13
C ILE A 202 -12.93 2.34 -4.91
N HIS A 203 -13.67 1.27 -5.19
CA HIS A 203 -15.13 1.21 -5.03
C HIS A 203 -15.59 0.62 -3.70
N SER A 204 -14.69 0.26 -2.79
CA SER A 204 -15.07 -0.14 -1.45
C SER A 204 -15.67 1.03 -0.67
N PRO A 205 -16.74 0.81 0.12
CA PRO A 205 -17.23 1.84 1.05
C PRO A 205 -16.25 2.18 2.16
N ASN A 206 -15.30 1.28 2.47
CA ASN A 206 -14.24 1.52 3.45
C ASN A 206 -13.02 2.24 2.85
N PHE A 207 -12.96 2.42 1.51
CA PHE A 207 -11.93 3.23 0.87
C PHE A 207 -12.36 4.70 0.90
N THR A 208 -11.92 5.40 1.93
CA THR A 208 -12.21 6.82 2.18
C THR A 208 -10.98 7.68 1.97
N PRO A 209 -11.15 9.02 1.79
CA PRO A 209 -10.03 9.94 1.70
C PRO A 209 -9.12 9.92 2.91
#